data_7c42821f9e94fce69066263a23b7fd0f
#
_entry.id   7c42821f9e94fce69066263a23b7fd0f
#
_cell.length_a   1.000
_cell.length_b   1.000
_cell.length_c   1.000
_cell.angle_alpha   90.00
_cell.angle_beta   90.00
_cell.angle_gamma   90.00
#
_symmetry.space_group_name_H-M   'P 1'
#
loop_
_entity.id
_entity.type
_entity.pdbx_description
1 polymer ?
#
loop_
_entity_poly.entity_id
_entity_poly.type
_entity_poly.pdbx_seq_one_letter_code
_entity_poly.pdbx_strand_id
1 'polypeptide(L)'
;FRRVLFRSSYLKLAIAKCEHLNPLIDSNDKTLSWDGYIELYNHGGNKKANFIGKCPIQVKGKTFAKKDFKSKTVSYSVDAYDLKNYLTDGGVIYFVVGISGTNSEKYQIYFNSLLPFDIHRIFQKKDGQKTYSIHLEKFPKECNQIEEIFQDFLFHSRQQTGKPFLGNLNLMQSTEKATYSILTKSIPEIFDGKPKYIYKNLPHDVLVPVEKITLEKINVANASVDVMIDDKVYFRNVEISLTKGNIVSGVVLNEGLRIKVNKKNDTATVKSTKKCTIPQYLKNLEFLIALSTGRTLKIGTFAIGTNPKMKYDLSRLKSELNIYQKIECLFERLNIKKKLKVEEISDSMFKKIDFLFRAVIEEQTFEVKNAESAMGTFAVGSLKLFMLRIRNDEDKIVYKNPFEMNNAKCEMSMGEGCDRFKSSLFVKFIEKDFLKYDNLDYVAMTEAVISVQYSDLYGEAVNSFILNLLSAYDKEKNMYMLDCAISVATWLYKNSNSEVNLINKMQSIYRKRILTESERESMIEIQDSKSDEPEIVI
;
A
#
# COMPACT_ATOMS: atom_id res chain seq x y z
N PHE A 1 16.96 41.80 42.14
CA PHE A 1 18.18 40.96 42.03
C PHE A 1 17.97 39.55 42.57
N ARG A 2 17.49 39.35 43.80
CA ARG A 2 17.23 38.00 44.39
C ARG A 2 16.26 37.16 43.58
N ARG A 3 15.18 37.72 42.98
CA ARG A 3 14.18 36.96 42.21
C ARG A 3 14.71 36.44 40.87
N VAL A 4 15.67 37.13 40.27
CA VAL A 4 16.30 36.71 39.01
C VAL A 4 17.16 35.46 39.22
N LEU A 5 17.94 35.44 40.30
CA LEU A 5 18.78 34.32 40.70
C LEU A 5 17.95 33.03 40.99
N PHE A 6 16.84 33.17 41.71
CA PHE A 6 16.01 32.03 42.08
C PHE A 6 15.34 31.35 40.88
N ARG A 7 14.85 32.12 39.86
CA ARG A 7 14.18 31.53 38.70
C ARG A 7 15.07 30.58 37.91
N SER A 8 16.30 31.03 37.58
CA SER A 8 17.28 30.24 36.84
C SER A 8 17.77 29.03 37.65
N SER A 9 17.96 29.18 38.96
CA SER A 9 18.40 28.11 39.86
C SER A 9 17.37 27.00 39.99
N TYR A 10 16.08 27.31 40.09
CA TYR A 10 15.01 26.30 40.15
C TYR A 10 14.90 25.50 38.87
N LEU A 11 15.01 26.15 37.70
CA LEU A 11 14.99 25.47 36.41
C LEU A 11 16.26 24.61 36.23
N LYS A 12 17.45 25.14 36.54
CA LYS A 12 18.70 24.38 36.53
C LYS A 12 18.60 23.12 37.38
N LEU A 13 18.10 23.25 38.60
CA LEU A 13 17.96 22.12 39.52
C LEU A 13 16.96 21.06 39.00
N ALA A 14 15.88 21.48 38.36
CA ALA A 14 14.90 20.58 37.78
C ALA A 14 15.46 19.77 36.60
N ILE A 15 16.25 20.39 35.73
CA ILE A 15 16.82 19.81 34.52
C ILE A 15 18.10 18.99 34.81
N ALA A 16 18.96 19.48 35.75
CA ALA A 16 20.22 18.81 36.07
C ALA A 16 20.08 17.41 36.68
N LYS A 17 18.86 17.01 37.05
CA LYS A 17 18.53 15.64 37.49
C LYS A 17 18.42 14.66 36.35
N CYS A 18 18.26 15.14 35.11
CA CYS A 18 18.05 14.32 33.93
C CYS A 18 19.42 13.97 33.34
N GLU A 19 19.65 12.69 33.11
CA GLU A 19 20.95 12.12 32.72
C GLU A 19 21.47 12.64 31.37
N HIS A 20 20.53 12.89 30.43
CA HIS A 20 20.86 13.25 29.05
C HIS A 20 20.81 14.77 28.79
N LEU A 21 20.63 15.59 29.84
CA LEU A 21 20.51 17.04 29.72
C LEU A 21 21.57 17.79 30.54
N ASN A 22 22.12 18.85 29.94
CA ASN A 22 23.05 19.75 30.64
C ASN A 22 22.56 21.21 30.54
N PRO A 23 22.10 21.82 31.64
CA PRO A 23 21.58 23.20 31.64
C PRO A 23 22.69 24.26 31.71
N LEU A 24 22.90 24.97 30.61
CA LEU A 24 23.77 26.15 30.52
C LEU A 24 22.91 27.40 30.53
N ILE A 25 22.47 27.81 31.72
CA ILE A 25 21.57 28.95 31.94
C ILE A 25 22.35 30.10 32.62
N ASP A 26 22.31 31.27 32.00
CA ASP A 26 22.98 32.45 32.55
C ASP A 26 22.23 33.00 33.76
N SER A 27 23.00 33.41 34.77
CA SER A 27 22.44 34.01 35.98
C SER A 27 22.30 35.52 35.86
N ASN A 28 23.03 36.15 34.92
CA ASN A 28 23.05 37.59 34.67
C ASN A 28 22.32 37.91 33.36
N ASP A 29 21.24 38.64 33.47
CA ASP A 29 20.29 39.04 32.40
C ASP A 29 20.92 40.09 31.45
N LYS A 30 21.96 39.70 30.68
CA LYS A 30 22.65 40.59 29.74
C LYS A 30 22.61 40.12 28.28
N THR A 31 22.07 38.94 28.02
CA THR A 31 21.90 38.43 26.65
C THR A 31 20.55 38.84 26.10
N LEU A 32 20.56 39.35 24.86
CA LEU A 32 19.33 39.73 24.15
C LEU A 32 18.51 38.47 23.84
N SER A 33 17.25 38.46 24.27
CA SER A 33 16.21 37.46 23.95
C SER A 33 16.38 36.03 24.48
N TRP A 34 17.56 35.58 24.90
CA TRP A 34 17.80 34.25 25.47
C TRP A 34 18.51 34.29 26.82
N ASP A 35 18.12 33.37 27.73
CA ASP A 35 18.80 33.21 29.03
C ASP A 35 19.78 32.00 29.04
N GLY A 36 20.00 31.34 27.90
CA GLY A 36 20.93 30.24 27.73
C GLY A 36 20.42 29.09 26.90
N TYR A 37 21.01 27.91 27.11
CA TYR A 37 20.72 26.69 26.34
C TYR A 37 20.65 25.46 27.24
N ILE A 38 19.92 24.46 26.79
CA ILE A 38 20.00 23.10 27.34
C ILE A 38 20.65 22.21 26.28
N GLU A 39 21.77 21.60 26.63
CA GLU A 39 22.45 20.64 25.77
C GLU A 39 21.87 19.25 25.96
N LEU A 40 21.74 18.52 24.85
CA LEU A 40 21.23 17.17 24.80
C LEU A 40 22.32 16.19 24.38
N TYR A 41 22.31 15.00 24.99
CA TYR A 41 23.27 13.94 24.77
C TYR A 41 22.56 12.58 24.54
N ASN A 42 23.15 11.68 23.69
CA ASN A 42 22.59 10.36 23.42
C ASN A 42 22.73 9.38 24.60
N HIS A 43 23.82 9.53 25.38
CA HIS A 43 24.15 8.65 26.49
C HIS A 43 24.57 9.52 27.68
N GLY A 44 24.48 8.98 28.87
CA GLY A 44 24.89 9.65 30.07
C GLY A 44 26.33 10.14 30.00
N GLY A 45 26.56 11.33 30.56
CA GLY A 45 27.83 12.02 30.57
C GLY A 45 28.05 12.99 29.39
N ASN A 46 28.54 14.17 29.70
CA ASN A 46 28.70 15.32 28.79
C ASN A 46 29.91 15.16 27.86
N LYS A 47 30.05 14.04 27.16
CA LYS A 47 31.13 13.80 26.20
C LYS A 47 30.77 14.38 24.82
N LYS A 48 31.75 15.02 24.17
CA LYS A 48 31.56 15.61 22.82
C LYS A 48 30.99 14.62 21.81
N ALA A 49 31.40 13.34 21.88
CA ALA A 49 30.93 12.29 20.99
C ALA A 49 29.44 11.96 21.15
N ASN A 50 28.84 12.29 22.29
CA ASN A 50 27.44 11.99 22.60
C ASN A 50 26.53 13.20 22.39
N PHE A 51 27.07 14.36 21.99
CA PHE A 51 26.32 15.60 21.83
C PHE A 51 25.35 15.51 20.65
N ILE A 52 24.05 15.71 20.91
CA ILE A 52 22.99 15.72 19.89
C ILE A 52 22.72 17.15 19.39
N GLY A 53 22.66 18.11 20.32
CA GLY A 53 22.35 19.50 20.01
C GLY A 53 22.02 20.31 21.24
N LYS A 54 21.61 21.55 21.00
CA LYS A 54 21.24 22.50 22.06
C LYS A 54 19.88 23.11 21.77
N CYS A 55 19.08 23.32 22.82
CA CYS A 55 17.79 23.99 22.75
C CYS A 55 17.91 25.37 23.41
N PRO A 56 17.63 26.48 22.70
CA PRO A 56 17.62 27.82 23.28
C PRO A 56 16.44 27.94 24.25
N ILE A 57 16.69 28.62 25.37
CA ILE A 57 15.69 28.84 26.40
C ILE A 57 15.58 30.30 26.82
N GLN A 58 14.37 30.69 27.24
CA GLN A 58 14.08 31.95 27.90
C GLN A 58 13.39 31.66 29.23
N VAL A 59 13.81 32.31 30.29
CA VAL A 59 13.29 32.11 31.66
C VAL A 59 12.80 33.43 32.26
N LYS A 60 11.53 33.53 32.55
CA LYS A 60 10.93 34.69 33.24
C LYS A 60 10.43 34.30 34.63
N GLY A 61 10.59 35.20 35.59
CA GLY A 61 10.07 35.06 36.93
C GLY A 61 8.78 35.84 37.13
N LYS A 62 7.79 35.25 37.78
CA LYS A 62 6.54 35.94 38.15
C LYS A 62 6.13 35.61 39.56
N THR A 63 5.64 36.63 40.30
CA THR A 63 5.04 36.38 41.62
C THR A 63 3.65 35.75 41.43
N PHE A 64 3.43 34.61 42.06
CA PHE A 64 2.17 33.87 42.00
C PHE A 64 1.35 34.04 43.25
N ALA A 65 0.05 34.25 43.07
CA ALA A 65 -0.92 34.14 44.15
C ALA A 65 -1.24 32.66 44.41
N LYS A 66 -1.84 32.34 45.57
CA LYS A 66 -2.17 30.94 45.96
C LYS A 66 -3.00 30.19 44.92
N LYS A 67 -3.90 30.88 44.17
CA LYS A 67 -4.71 30.34 43.10
C LYS A 67 -3.91 29.89 41.87
N ASP A 68 -2.83 30.61 41.55
CA ASP A 68 -2.03 30.36 40.34
C ASP A 68 -1.28 29.02 40.41
N PHE A 69 -0.88 28.60 41.63
CA PHE A 69 -0.23 27.31 41.84
C PHE A 69 -1.14 26.08 41.54
N LYS A 70 -2.47 26.29 41.60
CA LYS A 70 -3.45 25.23 41.30
C LYS A 70 -3.76 25.13 39.79
N SER A 71 -3.45 26.19 39.04
CA SER A 71 -3.77 26.22 37.60
C SER A 71 -2.93 25.21 36.81
N LYS A 72 -3.55 24.56 35.81
CA LYS A 72 -2.85 23.68 34.88
C LYS A 72 -2.06 24.47 33.83
N THR A 73 -2.53 25.68 33.50
CA THR A 73 -1.94 26.58 32.51
C THR A 73 -1.85 28.01 33.05
N VAL A 74 -0.92 28.78 32.54
CA VAL A 74 -0.81 30.23 32.80
C VAL A 74 -0.55 30.97 31.50
N SER A 75 -0.97 32.25 31.45
CA SER A 75 -0.67 33.12 30.31
C SER A 75 0.45 34.09 30.68
N TYR A 76 1.30 34.36 29.70
CA TYR A 76 2.39 35.34 29.83
C TYR A 76 2.50 36.18 28.56
N SER A 77 2.81 37.48 28.73
CA SER A 77 2.97 38.42 27.61
C SER A 77 4.43 38.49 27.20
N VAL A 78 4.69 38.24 25.91
CA VAL A 78 6.04 38.23 25.32
C VAL A 78 6.16 39.37 24.33
N ASP A 79 7.30 40.03 24.30
CA ASP A 79 7.60 41.12 23.37
C ASP A 79 7.64 40.61 21.91
N ALA A 80 7.15 41.45 20.99
CA ALA A 80 7.11 41.07 19.55
C ALA A 80 8.51 40.93 18.95
N TYR A 81 9.49 41.71 19.40
CA TYR A 81 10.87 41.61 18.93
C TYR A 81 11.52 40.30 19.40
N ASP A 82 11.27 39.90 20.66
CA ASP A 82 11.73 38.60 21.15
C ASP A 82 11.15 37.45 20.30
N LEU A 83 9.86 37.49 20.03
CA LEU A 83 9.23 36.47 19.16
C LEU A 83 9.80 36.44 17.74
N LYS A 84 10.15 37.61 17.15
CA LYS A 84 10.82 37.69 15.84
C LYS A 84 12.21 37.07 15.88
N ASN A 85 12.98 37.31 16.93
CA ASN A 85 14.29 36.71 17.13
C ASN A 85 14.17 35.17 17.24
N TYR A 86 13.22 34.68 18.04
CA TYR A 86 12.97 33.23 18.17
C TYR A 86 12.52 32.60 16.85
N LEU A 87 11.67 33.28 16.06
CA LEU A 87 11.23 32.79 14.75
C LEU A 87 12.42 32.56 13.82
N THR A 88 13.41 33.49 13.83
CA THR A 88 14.59 33.41 12.96
C THR A 88 15.58 32.36 13.41
N ASP A 89 15.72 32.13 14.72
CA ASP A 89 16.71 31.21 15.32
C ASP A 89 16.15 29.77 15.57
N GLY A 90 15.02 29.41 14.96
CA GLY A 90 14.47 28.05 15.04
C GLY A 90 13.59 27.80 16.27
N GLY A 91 13.17 28.81 16.96
CA GLY A 91 12.27 28.74 18.12
C GLY A 91 12.97 28.89 19.48
N VAL A 92 12.20 28.74 20.54
CA VAL A 92 12.68 28.80 21.92
C VAL A 92 11.79 27.95 22.83
N ILE A 93 12.34 27.36 23.88
CA ILE A 93 11.53 26.82 24.98
C ILE A 93 11.42 27.94 26.03
N TYR A 94 10.21 28.47 26.18
CA TYR A 94 9.91 29.59 27.05
C TYR A 94 9.43 29.12 28.41
N PHE A 95 10.08 29.54 29.47
CA PHE A 95 9.78 29.19 30.85
C PHE A 95 9.27 30.38 31.66
N VAL A 96 8.27 30.12 32.51
CA VAL A 96 7.83 31.05 33.54
C VAL A 96 7.90 30.34 34.90
N VAL A 97 8.77 30.85 35.77
CA VAL A 97 8.91 30.35 37.14
C VAL A 97 8.04 31.21 38.05
N GLY A 98 6.91 30.64 38.47
CA GLY A 98 6.04 31.29 39.47
C GLY A 98 6.56 31.05 40.88
N ILE A 99 6.85 32.12 41.62
CA ILE A 99 7.38 32.07 42.99
C ILE A 99 6.34 32.68 43.92
N SER A 100 6.09 32.06 45.08
CA SER A 100 5.16 32.60 46.08
C SER A 100 5.69 33.93 46.63
N GLY A 101 4.79 34.91 46.77
CA GLY A 101 5.13 36.21 47.39
C GLY A 101 5.47 36.13 48.88
N THR A 102 5.00 35.09 49.58
CA THR A 102 5.16 34.89 51.01
C THR A 102 6.20 33.85 51.41
N ASN A 103 6.47 32.87 50.51
CA ASN A 103 7.45 31.81 50.72
C ASN A 103 8.22 31.53 49.41
N SER A 104 9.49 31.95 49.33
CA SER A 104 10.32 31.78 48.14
C SER A 104 10.64 30.33 47.81
N GLU A 105 10.57 29.39 48.75
CA GLU A 105 10.78 27.97 48.50
C GLU A 105 9.61 27.34 47.74
N LYS A 106 8.44 27.98 47.80
CA LYS A 106 7.28 27.52 47.06
C LYS A 106 7.27 28.11 45.65
N TYR A 107 7.57 27.26 44.67
CA TYR A 107 7.61 27.63 43.25
C TYR A 107 6.88 26.59 42.36
N GLN A 108 6.56 27.00 41.15
CA GLN A 108 6.03 26.15 40.09
C GLN A 108 6.60 26.63 38.75
N ILE A 109 7.11 25.70 37.94
CA ILE A 109 7.63 25.99 36.60
C ILE A 109 6.53 25.70 35.58
N TYR A 110 6.35 26.59 34.63
CA TYR A 110 5.51 26.48 33.45
C TYR A 110 6.36 26.67 32.22
N PHE A 111 5.99 26.04 31.12
CA PHE A 111 6.75 26.12 29.87
C PHE A 111 5.85 26.11 28.65
N ASN A 112 6.40 26.55 27.51
CA ASN A 112 5.86 26.33 26.16
C ASN A 112 7.03 26.23 25.19
N SER A 113 6.97 25.20 24.32
CA SER A 113 7.87 25.05 23.18
C SER A 113 7.37 25.90 22.02
N LEU A 114 7.94 27.08 21.83
CA LEU A 114 7.59 28.00 20.75
C LEU A 114 8.46 27.71 19.53
N LEU A 115 7.96 26.86 18.64
CA LEU A 115 8.60 26.56 17.36
C LEU A 115 8.25 27.63 16.31
N PRO A 116 9.04 27.78 15.23
CA PRO A 116 8.79 28.78 14.20
C PRO A 116 7.37 28.81 13.67
N PHE A 117 6.75 27.65 13.45
CA PHE A 117 5.36 27.55 13.01
C PHE A 117 4.37 28.12 14.04
N ASP A 118 4.57 27.85 15.34
CA ASP A 118 3.70 28.35 16.40
C ASP A 118 3.81 29.88 16.50
N ILE A 119 5.03 30.41 16.41
CA ILE A 119 5.29 31.85 16.44
C ILE A 119 4.67 32.54 15.23
N HIS A 120 4.83 31.99 14.05
CA HIS A 120 4.20 32.49 12.83
C HIS A 120 2.67 32.58 12.98
N ARG A 121 2.02 31.54 13.51
CA ARG A 121 0.58 31.55 13.79
C ARG A 121 0.16 32.57 14.84
N ILE A 122 1.03 32.87 15.82
CA ILE A 122 0.78 33.95 16.79
C ILE A 122 0.68 35.29 16.06
N PHE A 123 1.61 35.58 15.15
CA PHE A 123 1.58 36.82 14.36
C PHE A 123 0.39 36.88 13.41
N GLN A 124 0.04 35.79 12.75
CA GLN A 124 -1.14 35.74 11.84
C GLN A 124 -2.47 36.05 12.54
N LYS A 125 -2.64 35.68 13.81
CA LYS A 125 -3.90 35.93 14.54
C LYS A 125 -4.14 37.38 14.87
N LYS A 126 -3.08 38.15 15.11
CA LYS A 126 -3.17 39.58 15.49
C LYS A 126 -1.87 40.28 15.06
N ASP A 127 -1.92 40.97 13.94
CA ASP A 127 -0.75 41.67 13.40
C ASP A 127 -0.52 43.00 14.11
N GLY A 128 0.75 43.47 14.16
CA GLY A 128 1.14 44.80 14.61
C GLY A 128 1.11 45.03 16.11
N GLN A 129 0.95 44.00 16.96
CA GLN A 129 0.98 44.20 18.42
C GLN A 129 2.44 44.32 18.95
N LYS A 130 2.63 45.15 20.00
CA LYS A 130 3.91 45.23 20.71
C LYS A 130 4.21 43.98 21.55
N THR A 131 3.17 43.33 22.03
CA THR A 131 3.30 42.12 22.87
C THR A 131 2.22 41.11 22.52
N TYR A 132 2.53 39.83 22.67
CA TYR A 132 1.62 38.71 22.40
C TYR A 132 1.50 37.79 23.61
N SER A 133 0.30 37.38 23.93
CA SER A 133 0.04 36.44 25.02
C SER A 133 0.28 35.02 24.58
N ILE A 134 1.16 34.29 25.28
CA ILE A 134 1.39 32.85 25.11
C ILE A 134 0.83 32.09 26.30
N HIS A 135 0.37 30.86 26.04
CA HIS A 135 -0.12 29.94 27.06
C HIS A 135 0.98 28.93 27.39
N LEU A 136 1.26 28.78 28.69
CA LEU A 136 2.26 27.84 29.18
C LEU A 136 1.56 26.78 30.02
N GLU A 137 2.00 25.54 29.92
CA GLU A 137 1.55 24.41 30.73
C GLU A 137 2.56 24.11 31.86
N LYS A 138 2.13 23.33 32.86
CA LYS A 138 3.03 22.91 33.93
C LYS A 138 4.17 22.07 33.40
N PHE A 139 5.40 22.45 33.77
CA PHE A 139 6.59 21.67 33.48
C PHE A 139 6.56 20.37 34.27
N PRO A 140 6.82 19.22 33.64
CA PRO A 140 6.77 17.91 34.30
C PRO A 140 7.87 17.77 35.34
N LYS A 141 7.75 16.76 36.22
CA LYS A 141 8.75 16.48 37.26
C LYS A 141 9.62 15.27 36.94
N GLU A 142 9.10 14.37 36.10
CA GLU A 142 9.75 13.12 35.72
C GLU A 142 10.79 13.36 34.60
N CYS A 143 12.00 12.86 34.79
CA CYS A 143 13.12 13.08 33.88
C CYS A 143 12.80 12.64 32.45
N ASN A 144 12.18 11.47 32.25
CA ASN A 144 11.82 10.99 30.91
C ASN A 144 10.91 11.97 30.15
N GLN A 145 9.93 12.59 30.85
CA GLN A 145 9.03 13.57 30.25
C GLN A 145 9.75 14.89 29.96
N ILE A 146 10.71 15.27 30.82
CA ILE A 146 11.55 16.46 30.62
C ILE A 146 12.43 16.26 29.38
N GLU A 147 13.15 15.16 29.29
CA GLU A 147 14.02 14.84 28.16
C GLU A 147 13.25 14.79 26.83
N GLU A 148 12.05 14.21 26.83
CA GLU A 148 11.16 14.16 25.68
C GLU A 148 10.83 15.56 25.12
N ILE A 149 10.55 16.54 26.00
CA ILE A 149 10.26 17.93 25.60
C ILE A 149 11.43 18.52 24.80
N PHE A 150 12.67 18.37 25.29
CA PHE A 150 13.84 18.92 24.64
C PHE A 150 14.18 18.16 23.34
N GLN A 151 14.02 16.84 23.32
CA GLN A 151 14.21 16.04 22.13
C GLN A 151 13.21 16.40 21.02
N ASP A 152 11.92 16.54 21.37
CA ASP A 152 10.86 16.91 20.43
C ASP A 152 11.07 18.33 19.90
N PHE A 153 11.44 19.27 20.78
CA PHE A 153 11.77 20.62 20.36
C PHE A 153 12.92 20.63 19.35
N LEU A 154 14.03 19.99 19.67
CA LEU A 154 15.22 19.96 18.81
C LEU A 154 14.91 19.31 17.45
N PHE A 155 14.14 18.23 17.45
CA PHE A 155 13.74 17.54 16.24
C PHE A 155 12.91 18.44 15.32
N HIS A 156 11.85 19.07 15.85
CA HIS A 156 10.97 19.92 15.07
C HIS A 156 11.61 21.27 14.72
N SER A 157 12.43 21.83 15.59
CA SER A 157 13.20 23.05 15.31
C SER A 157 14.08 22.88 14.07
N ARG A 158 14.84 21.78 13.98
CA ARG A 158 15.68 21.46 12.80
C ARG A 158 14.87 21.32 11.51
N GLN A 159 13.64 20.80 11.60
CA GLN A 159 12.76 20.67 10.44
C GLN A 159 12.15 22.01 9.99
N GLN A 160 12.02 22.96 10.89
CA GLN A 160 11.33 24.24 10.64
C GLN A 160 12.27 25.42 10.40
N THR A 161 13.53 25.34 10.84
CA THR A 161 14.52 26.42 10.70
C THR A 161 14.86 26.68 9.24
N GLY A 162 14.91 27.96 8.84
CA GLY A 162 15.34 28.39 7.50
C GLY A 162 14.36 28.05 6.37
N LYS A 163 13.21 27.46 6.66
CA LYS A 163 12.19 27.17 5.65
C LYS A 163 11.23 28.33 5.51
N PRO A 164 10.94 28.79 4.27
CA PRO A 164 9.95 29.82 4.06
C PRO A 164 8.59 29.28 4.54
N PHE A 165 8.00 29.94 5.54
CA PHE A 165 6.57 29.79 5.78
C PHE A 165 5.88 30.43 4.59
N LEU A 166 5.29 29.61 3.73
CA LEU A 166 4.49 30.06 2.60
C LEU A 166 3.26 30.79 3.18
N GLY A 167 3.43 32.08 3.45
CA GLY A 167 2.36 32.93 3.96
C GLY A 167 1.14 32.81 3.06
N ASN A 168 -0.05 32.68 3.65
CA ASN A 168 -1.37 32.66 2.98
C ASN A 168 -1.62 31.57 1.95
N LEU A 169 -0.74 30.59 1.75
CA LEU A 169 -1.12 29.41 0.99
C LEU A 169 -2.02 28.54 1.87
N ASN A 170 -3.29 28.47 1.48
CA ASN A 170 -4.25 27.53 2.03
C ASN A 170 -3.90 26.13 1.50
N LEU A 171 -2.74 25.61 1.98
CA LEU A 171 -2.10 24.37 1.50
C LEU A 171 -3.01 23.16 1.66
N MET A 172 -4.04 23.26 2.51
CA MET A 172 -5.07 22.23 2.72
C MET A 172 -6.21 22.29 1.70
N GLN A 173 -6.36 23.39 0.95
CA GLN A 173 -7.45 23.57 -0.02
C GLN A 173 -7.02 23.34 -1.48
N SER A 174 -5.79 22.92 -1.75
CA SER A 174 -5.38 22.60 -3.12
C SER A 174 -6.13 21.34 -3.61
N THR A 175 -6.76 21.42 -4.77
CA THR A 175 -7.43 20.31 -5.48
C THR A 175 -6.43 19.26 -6.00
N GLU A 176 -5.15 19.55 -5.96
CA GLU A 176 -4.08 18.65 -6.35
C GLU A 176 -3.82 17.59 -5.28
N LYS A 177 -3.50 16.37 -5.70
CA LYS A 177 -3.04 15.29 -4.80
C LYS A 177 -1.78 15.75 -4.08
N ALA A 178 -1.88 16.01 -2.78
CA ALA A 178 -0.76 16.41 -1.95
C ALA A 178 -0.44 15.31 -0.92
N THR A 179 0.84 15.07 -0.71
CA THR A 179 1.32 14.15 0.33
C THR A 179 1.63 14.94 1.59
N TYR A 180 1.13 14.44 2.71
CA TYR A 180 1.39 15.00 4.03
C TYR A 180 2.09 13.99 4.91
N SER A 181 3.02 14.47 5.74
CA SER A 181 3.77 13.65 6.69
C SER A 181 3.54 14.13 8.13
N ILE A 182 3.48 13.18 9.05
CA ILE A 182 3.57 13.42 10.48
C ILE A 182 4.87 12.77 10.93
N LEU A 183 5.75 13.59 11.51
CA LEU A 183 7.03 13.10 12.01
C LEU A 183 6.86 12.65 13.46
N THR A 184 7.20 11.41 13.74
CA THR A 184 7.13 10.79 15.07
C THR A 184 8.19 9.72 15.21
N LYS A 185 8.65 9.44 16.42
CA LYS A 185 9.64 8.39 16.70
C LYS A 185 9.02 6.99 16.61
N SER A 186 7.71 6.88 16.88
CA SER A 186 6.98 5.62 16.86
C SER A 186 5.49 5.82 16.59
N ILE A 187 4.80 4.78 16.07
CA ILE A 187 3.34 4.81 15.87
C ILE A 187 2.58 5.05 17.20
N PRO A 188 2.95 4.45 18.34
CA PRO A 188 2.32 4.73 19.62
C PRO A 188 2.30 6.21 20.03
N GLU A 189 3.35 6.97 19.72
CA GLU A 189 3.43 8.40 20.04
C GLU A 189 2.42 9.26 19.27
N ILE A 190 1.90 8.77 18.15
CA ILE A 190 0.86 9.48 17.38
C ILE A 190 -0.39 9.73 18.23
N PHE A 191 -0.68 8.81 19.18
CA PHE A 191 -1.89 8.81 20.01
C PHE A 191 -1.66 9.19 21.48
N ASP A 192 -0.53 9.80 21.82
CA ASP A 192 -0.23 10.25 23.20
C ASP A 192 -1.14 11.39 23.68
N GLY A 193 -2.00 11.88 22.80
CA GLY A 193 -2.93 12.99 23.07
C GLY A 193 -2.30 14.38 22.94
N LYS A 194 -1.01 14.45 22.62
CA LYS A 194 -0.33 15.72 22.32
C LYS A 194 -0.57 16.12 20.87
N PRO A 195 -0.69 17.42 20.55
CA PRO A 195 -0.78 17.88 19.18
C PRO A 195 0.51 17.56 18.39
N LYS A 196 0.35 17.07 17.15
CA LYS A 196 1.44 16.77 16.23
C LYS A 196 1.44 17.72 15.04
N TYR A 197 2.63 18.06 14.53
CA TYR A 197 2.75 18.88 13.32
C TYR A 197 2.51 18.02 12.08
N ILE A 198 1.69 18.55 11.16
CA ILE A 198 1.55 18.02 9.81
C ILE A 198 2.45 18.83 8.89
N TYR A 199 3.24 18.13 8.09
CA TYR A 199 4.12 18.71 7.09
C TYR A 199 3.60 18.35 5.68
N LYS A 200 3.52 19.33 4.78
CA LYS A 200 3.31 19.07 3.35
C LYS A 200 4.64 18.70 2.72
N ASN A 201 4.64 17.61 1.95
CA ASN A 201 5.81 17.20 1.20
C ASN A 201 5.85 17.98 -0.11
N LEU A 202 6.91 18.76 -0.31
CA LEU A 202 7.22 19.45 -1.55
C LEU A 202 8.30 18.68 -2.34
N PRO A 203 8.52 18.98 -3.63
CA PRO A 203 9.63 18.41 -4.40
C PRO A 203 10.98 18.54 -3.66
N HIS A 204 11.89 17.60 -3.92
CA HIS A 204 13.22 17.52 -3.29
C HIS A 204 13.18 17.27 -1.77
N ASP A 205 12.21 16.51 -1.29
CA ASP A 205 12.03 16.11 0.12
C ASP A 205 11.91 17.28 1.12
N VAL A 206 11.46 18.43 0.64
CA VAL A 206 11.24 19.59 1.48
C VAL A 206 9.93 19.43 2.24
N LEU A 207 10.00 19.40 3.57
CA LEU A 207 8.85 19.32 4.47
C LEU A 207 8.50 20.71 4.99
N VAL A 208 7.28 21.18 4.75
CA VAL A 208 6.79 22.49 5.22
C VAL A 208 5.65 22.28 6.23
N PRO A 209 5.76 22.78 7.47
CA PRO A 209 4.69 22.64 8.46
C PRO A 209 3.46 23.43 8.02
N VAL A 210 2.30 22.80 8.03
CA VAL A 210 1.04 23.41 7.57
C VAL A 210 -0.01 23.48 8.66
N GLU A 211 -0.02 22.55 9.60
CA GLU A 211 -1.00 22.51 10.69
C GLU A 211 -0.47 21.75 11.89
N LYS A 212 -1.12 21.96 13.05
CA LYS A 212 -0.87 21.26 14.31
C LYS A 212 -2.18 20.64 14.77
N ILE A 213 -2.26 19.33 14.77
CA ILE A 213 -3.49 18.58 15.06
C ILE A 213 -3.30 17.55 16.16
N THR A 214 -4.38 17.21 16.84
CA THR A 214 -4.45 16.04 17.71
C THR A 214 -5.17 14.94 16.96
N LEU A 215 -4.53 13.78 16.80
CA LEU A 215 -5.10 12.65 16.09
C LEU A 215 -6.03 11.85 17.00
N GLU A 216 -7.25 11.63 16.53
CA GLU A 216 -8.23 10.79 17.21
C GLU A 216 -8.22 9.36 16.67
N LYS A 217 -7.95 9.21 15.36
CA LYS A 217 -7.96 7.94 14.67
C LYS A 217 -6.98 7.95 13.50
N ILE A 218 -6.33 6.81 13.26
CA ILE A 218 -5.51 6.55 12.07
C ILE A 218 -5.81 5.16 11.50
N ASN A 219 -5.74 5.03 10.19
CA ASN A 219 -5.73 3.75 9.51
C ASN A 219 -4.30 3.44 9.05
N VAL A 220 -3.78 2.31 9.49
CA VAL A 220 -2.45 1.83 9.12
C VAL A 220 -2.65 0.71 8.10
N ALA A 221 -2.31 0.96 6.85
CA ALA A 221 -2.31 -0.05 5.81
C ALA A 221 -1.10 -1.00 6.00
N ASN A 222 -1.28 -2.28 5.69
CA ASN A 222 -0.24 -3.30 5.79
C ASN A 222 0.46 -3.35 7.17
N ALA A 223 -0.31 -3.17 8.24
CA ALA A 223 0.24 -3.35 9.58
C ALA A 223 0.74 -4.79 9.75
N SER A 224 1.96 -4.97 10.27
CA SER A 224 2.53 -6.29 10.57
C SER A 224 1.82 -6.92 11.78
N VAL A 225 0.56 -7.27 11.57
CA VAL A 225 -0.33 -7.83 12.60
C VAL A 225 -0.99 -9.08 12.04
N ASP A 226 -0.87 -10.17 12.79
CA ASP A 226 -1.53 -11.43 12.49
C ASP A 226 -2.93 -11.45 13.09
N VAL A 227 -3.89 -11.96 12.32
CA VAL A 227 -5.24 -12.27 12.79
C VAL A 227 -5.40 -13.78 12.88
N MET A 228 -5.62 -14.26 14.08
CA MET A 228 -5.62 -15.68 14.42
C MET A 228 -6.95 -16.08 15.07
N ILE A 229 -7.35 -17.32 14.86
CA ILE A 229 -8.38 -17.99 15.64
C ILE A 229 -7.71 -19.15 16.35
N ASP A 230 -7.78 -19.12 17.68
CA ASP A 230 -6.95 -19.93 18.55
C ASP A 230 -5.46 -19.74 18.18
N ASP A 231 -4.76 -20.76 17.69
CA ASP A 231 -3.34 -20.66 17.30
C ASP A 231 -3.12 -20.70 15.77
N LYS A 232 -4.19 -20.71 14.97
CA LYS A 232 -4.10 -20.71 13.50
C LYS A 232 -4.18 -19.29 12.95
N VAL A 233 -3.16 -18.88 12.15
CA VAL A 233 -3.13 -17.61 11.45
C VAL A 233 -3.99 -17.68 10.18
N TYR A 234 -4.95 -16.75 10.05
CA TYR A 234 -5.81 -16.61 8.87
C TYR A 234 -5.40 -15.44 8.00
N PHE A 235 -5.00 -14.31 8.61
CA PHE A 235 -4.60 -13.12 7.85
C PHE A 235 -3.32 -12.53 8.43
N ARG A 236 -2.48 -12.00 7.54
CA ARG A 236 -1.24 -11.28 7.84
C ARG A 236 -1.24 -9.93 7.14
N ASN A 237 -0.47 -8.99 7.68
CA ASN A 237 -0.30 -7.65 7.09
C ASN A 237 -1.63 -6.96 6.78
N VAL A 238 -2.51 -6.91 7.78
CA VAL A 238 -3.87 -6.35 7.65
C VAL A 238 -3.87 -4.83 7.82
N GLU A 239 -4.91 -4.16 7.31
CA GLU A 239 -5.15 -2.77 7.65
C GLU A 239 -5.82 -2.68 9.02
N ILE A 240 -5.25 -1.88 9.92
CA ILE A 240 -5.83 -1.65 11.25
C ILE A 240 -6.23 -0.20 11.44
N SER A 241 -7.32 0.02 12.16
CA SER A 241 -7.72 1.33 12.64
C SER A 241 -7.36 1.46 14.12
N LEU A 242 -6.53 2.43 14.45
CA LEU A 242 -6.14 2.76 15.81
C LEU A 242 -6.84 4.05 16.27
N THR A 243 -7.20 4.10 17.54
CA THR A 243 -7.75 5.28 18.21
C THR A 243 -6.87 5.67 19.38
N LYS A 244 -7.18 6.80 20.02
CA LYS A 244 -6.45 7.32 21.19
C LYS A 244 -6.14 6.22 22.21
N GLY A 245 -4.89 6.15 22.65
CA GLY A 245 -4.38 5.11 23.55
C GLY A 245 -4.02 3.80 22.84
N ASN A 246 -3.71 3.85 21.53
CA ASN A 246 -3.33 2.69 20.70
C ASN A 246 -4.35 1.55 20.67
N ILE A 247 -5.62 1.92 20.81
CA ILE A 247 -6.71 0.96 20.85
C ILE A 247 -7.09 0.57 19.43
N VAL A 248 -6.99 -0.72 19.09
CA VAL A 248 -7.54 -1.26 17.85
C VAL A 248 -9.06 -1.07 17.85
N SER A 249 -9.57 -0.26 16.93
CA SER A 249 -11.01 0.01 16.76
C SER A 249 -11.61 -0.69 15.56
N GLY A 250 -10.78 -1.15 14.64
CA GLY A 250 -11.20 -1.90 13.46
C GLY A 250 -10.04 -2.56 12.74
N VAL A 251 -10.36 -3.60 11.98
CA VAL A 251 -9.42 -4.33 11.13
C VAL A 251 -10.10 -4.60 9.80
N VAL A 252 -9.43 -4.26 8.72
CA VAL A 252 -9.83 -4.62 7.36
C VAL A 252 -8.96 -5.79 6.93
N LEU A 253 -9.58 -6.95 6.77
CA LEU A 253 -8.89 -8.19 6.40
C LEU A 253 -8.71 -8.30 4.88
N ASN A 254 -9.73 -7.87 4.15
CA ASN A 254 -9.74 -7.67 2.71
C ASN A 254 -10.97 -6.82 2.32
N GLU A 255 -11.23 -6.63 1.02
CA GLU A 255 -12.36 -5.83 0.52
C GLU A 255 -13.73 -6.34 1.02
N GLY A 256 -13.86 -7.65 1.27
CA GLY A 256 -15.10 -8.30 1.68
C GLY A 256 -15.23 -8.58 3.18
N LEU A 257 -14.18 -8.41 4.00
CA LEU A 257 -14.21 -8.82 5.41
C LEU A 257 -13.58 -7.77 6.32
N ARG A 258 -14.35 -7.31 7.30
CA ARG A 258 -13.94 -6.29 8.27
C ARG A 258 -14.37 -6.67 9.69
N ILE A 259 -13.53 -6.34 10.66
CA ILE A 259 -13.81 -6.49 12.08
C ILE A 259 -13.87 -5.08 12.69
N LYS A 260 -14.93 -4.77 13.41
CA LYS A 260 -15.05 -3.55 14.22
C LYS A 260 -14.95 -3.96 15.70
N VAL A 261 -13.99 -3.38 16.41
CA VAL A 261 -13.74 -3.67 17.83
C VAL A 261 -14.36 -2.56 18.67
N ASN A 262 -15.12 -2.93 19.69
CA ASN A 262 -15.65 -2.01 20.68
C ASN A 262 -15.05 -2.33 22.06
N LYS A 263 -14.02 -1.57 22.44
CA LYS A 263 -13.31 -1.79 23.69
C LYS A 263 -14.14 -1.46 24.95
N LYS A 264 -15.18 -0.61 24.83
CA LYS A 264 -16.02 -0.29 25.99
C LYS A 264 -16.79 -1.50 26.51
N ASN A 265 -17.15 -2.41 25.62
CA ASN A 265 -17.97 -3.58 25.91
C ASN A 265 -17.21 -4.90 25.66
N ASP A 266 -15.91 -4.85 25.37
CA ASP A 266 -15.06 -5.98 24.98
C ASP A 266 -15.73 -6.87 23.91
N THR A 267 -16.32 -6.22 22.88
CA THR A 267 -17.01 -6.90 21.79
C THR A 267 -16.36 -6.61 20.44
N ALA A 268 -16.44 -7.59 19.56
CA ALA A 268 -16.09 -7.42 18.16
C ALA A 268 -17.28 -7.77 17.26
N THR A 269 -17.49 -6.96 16.22
CA THR A 269 -18.49 -7.22 15.20
C THR A 269 -17.79 -7.51 13.88
N VAL A 270 -18.06 -8.66 13.29
CA VAL A 270 -17.53 -9.08 12.00
C VAL A 270 -18.55 -8.76 10.92
N LYS A 271 -18.15 -8.05 9.87
CA LYS A 271 -18.97 -7.75 8.69
C LYS A 271 -18.35 -8.40 7.47
N SER A 272 -19.08 -9.34 6.86
CA SER A 272 -18.71 -9.96 5.59
C SER A 272 -19.61 -9.44 4.47
N THR A 273 -19.02 -9.22 3.29
CA THR A 273 -19.73 -8.82 2.06
C THR A 273 -19.16 -9.60 0.87
N LYS A 274 -19.92 -9.65 -0.22
CA LYS A 274 -19.51 -10.28 -1.48
C LYS A 274 -18.66 -9.36 -2.38
N LYS A 275 -18.19 -8.22 -1.89
CA LYS A 275 -17.37 -7.24 -2.63
C LYS A 275 -15.89 -7.63 -2.74
N CYS A 276 -15.61 -8.90 -2.85
CA CYS A 276 -14.25 -9.43 -2.92
C CYS A 276 -14.17 -10.53 -3.98
N THR A 277 -12.96 -10.88 -4.37
CA THR A 277 -12.71 -11.95 -5.35
C THR A 277 -13.06 -13.32 -4.78
N ILE A 278 -13.26 -14.33 -5.64
CA ILE A 278 -13.60 -15.70 -5.23
C ILE A 278 -12.57 -16.25 -4.23
N PRO A 279 -11.24 -16.20 -4.47
CA PRO A 279 -10.25 -16.69 -3.49
C PRO A 279 -10.32 -15.95 -2.15
N GLN A 280 -10.54 -14.62 -2.17
CA GLN A 280 -10.74 -13.85 -0.94
C GLN A 280 -12.00 -14.28 -0.20
N TYR A 281 -13.07 -14.55 -0.92
CA TYR A 281 -14.33 -14.97 -0.32
C TYR A 281 -14.26 -16.37 0.30
N LEU A 282 -13.59 -17.31 -0.33
CA LEU A 282 -13.30 -18.62 0.25
C LEU A 282 -12.56 -18.51 1.57
N LYS A 283 -11.49 -17.70 1.60
CA LYS A 283 -10.75 -17.42 2.82
C LYS A 283 -11.61 -16.76 3.91
N ASN A 284 -12.55 -15.88 3.51
CA ASN A 284 -13.51 -15.28 4.42
C ASN A 284 -14.47 -16.31 5.03
N LEU A 285 -14.98 -17.23 4.20
CA LEU A 285 -15.86 -18.30 4.67
C LEU A 285 -15.14 -19.24 5.64
N GLU A 286 -13.92 -19.66 5.32
CA GLU A 286 -13.08 -20.47 6.23
C GLU A 286 -12.86 -19.76 7.58
N PHE A 287 -12.54 -18.47 7.54
CA PHE A 287 -12.38 -17.66 8.74
C PHE A 287 -13.68 -17.58 9.57
N LEU A 288 -14.83 -17.34 8.91
CA LEU A 288 -16.13 -17.27 9.60
C LEU A 288 -16.54 -18.61 10.21
N ILE A 289 -16.27 -19.73 9.52
CA ILE A 289 -16.50 -21.07 10.05
C ILE A 289 -15.62 -21.31 11.29
N ALA A 290 -14.33 -20.98 11.19
CA ALA A 290 -13.40 -21.11 12.32
C ALA A 290 -13.80 -20.20 13.48
N LEU A 291 -14.20 -18.96 13.22
CA LEU A 291 -14.67 -18.02 14.24
C LEU A 291 -15.92 -18.54 14.97
N SER A 292 -16.76 -19.29 14.27
CA SER A 292 -17.99 -19.87 14.85
C SER A 292 -17.73 -21.10 15.71
N THR A 293 -16.58 -21.76 15.54
CA THR A 293 -16.19 -23.00 16.24
C THR A 293 -15.02 -22.80 17.18
N GLY A 294 -14.21 -21.76 16.96
CA GLY A 294 -13.04 -21.43 17.76
C GLY A 294 -13.38 -20.76 19.09
N ARG A 295 -12.40 -20.67 19.99
CA ARG A 295 -12.56 -20.12 21.34
C ARG A 295 -12.06 -18.69 21.46
N THR A 296 -11.03 -18.32 20.70
CA THR A 296 -10.35 -17.03 20.87
C THR A 296 -9.97 -16.43 19.52
N LEU A 297 -10.41 -15.18 19.28
CA LEU A 297 -9.92 -14.33 18.19
C LEU A 297 -8.76 -13.48 18.71
N LYS A 298 -7.58 -13.61 18.11
CA LYS A 298 -6.40 -12.81 18.40
C LYS A 298 -6.10 -11.85 17.24
N ILE A 299 -5.84 -10.60 17.55
CA ILE A 299 -5.43 -9.55 16.58
C ILE A 299 -4.16 -8.91 17.15
N GLY A 300 -2.98 -9.36 16.71
CA GLY A 300 -1.71 -9.05 17.35
C GLY A 300 -1.72 -9.46 18.82
N THR A 301 -1.49 -8.52 19.71
CA THR A 301 -1.53 -8.73 21.18
C THR A 301 -2.94 -8.69 21.79
N PHE A 302 -3.94 -8.29 21.00
CA PHE A 302 -5.31 -8.17 21.46
C PHE A 302 -6.06 -9.49 21.29
N ALA A 303 -6.64 -10.02 22.36
CA ALA A 303 -7.39 -11.26 22.34
C ALA A 303 -8.84 -11.04 22.84
N ILE A 304 -9.80 -11.61 22.12
CA ILE A 304 -11.22 -11.61 22.48
C ILE A 304 -11.72 -13.04 22.50
N GLY A 305 -12.38 -13.44 23.58
CA GLY A 305 -13.11 -14.71 23.60
C GLY A 305 -14.27 -14.70 22.61
N THR A 306 -14.38 -15.73 21.78
CA THR A 306 -15.51 -15.89 20.88
C THR A 306 -16.74 -16.30 21.69
N ASN A 307 -17.85 -15.61 21.50
CA ASN A 307 -19.09 -16.00 22.15
C ASN A 307 -19.80 -17.05 21.28
N PRO A 308 -20.12 -18.25 21.78
CA PRO A 308 -20.85 -19.27 21.02
C PRO A 308 -22.27 -18.83 20.59
N LYS A 309 -22.74 -17.68 21.04
CA LYS A 309 -23.99 -17.07 20.57
C LYS A 309 -23.85 -16.28 19.24
N MET A 310 -22.68 -16.29 18.57
CA MET A 310 -22.57 -15.80 17.20
C MET A 310 -23.46 -16.66 16.30
N LYS A 311 -24.59 -16.09 15.88
CA LYS A 311 -25.62 -16.75 15.07
C LYS A 311 -25.20 -16.84 13.59
N TYR A 312 -24.07 -17.47 13.31
CA TYR A 312 -23.81 -17.90 11.93
C TYR A 312 -24.40 -19.29 11.74
N ASP A 313 -25.21 -19.44 10.73
CA ASP A 313 -25.66 -20.75 10.28
C ASP A 313 -24.47 -21.50 9.67
N LEU A 314 -23.85 -22.38 10.45
CA LEU A 314 -22.69 -23.16 10.06
C LEU A 314 -22.96 -24.06 8.85
N SER A 315 -24.20 -24.60 8.74
CA SER A 315 -24.57 -25.46 7.62
C SER A 315 -24.59 -24.65 6.34
N ARG A 316 -25.13 -23.45 6.40
CA ARG A 316 -25.13 -22.50 5.27
C ARG A 316 -23.72 -22.08 4.88
N LEU A 317 -22.85 -21.69 5.84
CA LEU A 317 -21.47 -21.31 5.56
C LEU A 317 -20.68 -22.44 4.90
N LYS A 318 -20.83 -23.67 5.38
CA LYS A 318 -20.19 -24.87 4.79
C LYS A 318 -20.70 -25.16 3.39
N SER A 319 -22.02 -25.06 3.17
CA SER A 319 -22.62 -25.23 1.85
C SER A 319 -22.10 -24.18 0.87
N GLU A 320 -22.04 -22.91 1.30
CA GLU A 320 -21.53 -21.81 0.48
C GLU A 320 -20.02 -21.98 0.18
N LEU A 321 -19.22 -22.41 1.16
CA LEU A 321 -17.81 -22.75 0.97
C LEU A 321 -17.64 -23.81 -0.12
N ASN A 322 -18.38 -24.91 -0.04
CA ASN A 322 -18.31 -26.00 -1.04
C ASN A 322 -18.67 -25.51 -2.45
N ILE A 323 -19.69 -24.66 -2.58
CA ILE A 323 -20.09 -24.07 -3.86
C ILE A 323 -18.95 -23.24 -4.46
N TYR A 324 -18.34 -22.34 -3.70
CA TYR A 324 -17.27 -21.49 -4.22
C TYR A 324 -15.95 -22.25 -4.44
N GLN A 325 -15.69 -23.33 -3.69
CA GLN A 325 -14.58 -24.25 -3.97
C GLN A 325 -14.74 -24.95 -5.32
N LYS A 326 -15.97 -25.37 -5.68
CA LYS A 326 -16.26 -25.92 -7.01
C LYS A 326 -16.00 -24.89 -8.11
N ILE A 327 -16.39 -23.62 -7.89
CA ILE A 327 -16.13 -22.54 -8.85
C ILE A 327 -14.63 -22.30 -9.03
N GLU A 328 -13.88 -22.26 -7.94
CA GLU A 328 -12.41 -22.07 -7.97
C GLU A 328 -11.74 -23.22 -8.72
N CYS A 329 -12.08 -24.47 -8.39
CA CYS A 329 -11.59 -25.66 -9.08
C CYS A 329 -11.86 -25.60 -10.60
N LEU A 330 -13.07 -25.21 -11.01
CA LEU A 330 -13.39 -25.03 -12.43
C LEU A 330 -12.55 -23.92 -13.08
N PHE A 331 -12.37 -22.79 -12.38
CA PHE A 331 -11.60 -21.66 -12.91
C PHE A 331 -10.12 -22.02 -13.07
N GLU A 332 -9.56 -22.75 -12.12
CA GLU A 332 -8.20 -23.29 -12.22
C GLU A 332 -8.06 -24.26 -13.40
N ARG A 333 -8.98 -25.22 -13.52
CA ARG A 333 -8.99 -26.21 -14.61
C ARG A 333 -9.12 -25.56 -16.00
N LEU A 334 -9.89 -24.48 -16.09
CA LEU A 334 -10.08 -23.72 -17.33
C LEU A 334 -9.05 -22.60 -17.52
N ASN A 335 -8.05 -22.48 -16.66
CA ASN A 335 -7.02 -21.42 -16.70
C ASN A 335 -7.60 -19.99 -16.70
N ILE A 336 -8.73 -19.76 -16.01
CA ILE A 336 -9.37 -18.44 -15.92
C ILE A 336 -8.62 -17.59 -14.91
N LYS A 337 -7.81 -16.62 -15.38
CA LYS A 337 -7.01 -15.72 -14.53
C LYS A 337 -7.73 -14.44 -14.15
N LYS A 338 -8.85 -14.15 -14.79
CA LYS A 338 -9.65 -12.95 -14.53
C LYS A 338 -10.27 -13.01 -13.13
N LYS A 339 -9.93 -12.00 -12.32
CA LYS A 339 -10.43 -11.89 -10.94
C LYS A 339 -11.85 -11.34 -10.93
N LEU A 340 -12.85 -12.22 -10.87
CA LEU A 340 -14.24 -11.83 -10.68
C LEU A 340 -14.53 -11.58 -9.20
N LYS A 341 -15.31 -10.53 -8.92
CA LYS A 341 -15.90 -10.33 -7.59
C LYS A 341 -17.15 -11.20 -7.44
N VAL A 342 -17.35 -11.71 -6.23
CA VAL A 342 -18.49 -12.59 -5.95
C VAL A 342 -19.84 -11.89 -6.22
N GLU A 343 -19.93 -10.59 -5.99
CA GLU A 343 -21.15 -9.80 -6.28
C GLU A 343 -21.47 -9.66 -7.78
N GLU A 344 -20.49 -9.90 -8.65
CA GLU A 344 -20.67 -9.88 -10.11
C GLU A 344 -21.28 -11.16 -10.66
N ILE A 345 -21.31 -12.23 -9.86
CA ILE A 345 -21.86 -13.53 -10.27
C ILE A 345 -23.38 -13.50 -10.13
N SER A 346 -24.07 -13.27 -11.24
CA SER A 346 -25.53 -13.33 -11.31
C SER A 346 -26.05 -14.78 -11.31
N ASP A 347 -27.33 -14.99 -11.03
CA ASP A 347 -27.95 -16.32 -11.07
C ASP A 347 -27.81 -16.99 -12.43
N SER A 348 -27.85 -16.22 -13.52
CA SER A 348 -27.66 -16.73 -14.87
C SER A 348 -26.22 -17.18 -15.12
N MET A 349 -25.23 -16.43 -14.59
CA MET A 349 -23.82 -16.84 -14.61
C MET A 349 -23.62 -18.09 -13.79
N PHE A 350 -24.21 -18.16 -12.61
CA PHE A 350 -24.10 -19.30 -11.72
C PHE A 350 -24.60 -20.61 -12.39
N LYS A 351 -25.75 -20.57 -13.07
CA LYS A 351 -26.26 -21.72 -13.84
C LYS A 351 -25.29 -22.18 -14.93
N LYS A 352 -24.64 -21.24 -15.62
CA LYS A 352 -23.65 -21.57 -16.66
C LYS A 352 -22.35 -22.12 -16.07
N ILE A 353 -21.92 -21.60 -14.91
CA ILE A 353 -20.76 -22.12 -14.17
C ILE A 353 -21.06 -23.56 -13.71
N ASP A 354 -22.22 -23.81 -13.13
CA ASP A 354 -22.64 -25.14 -12.70
C ASP A 354 -22.70 -26.12 -13.89
N PHE A 355 -23.24 -25.69 -15.03
CA PHE A 355 -23.21 -26.47 -16.26
C PHE A 355 -21.78 -26.80 -16.67
N LEU A 356 -20.86 -25.81 -16.72
CA LEU A 356 -19.45 -26.06 -17.07
C LEU A 356 -18.75 -26.95 -16.04
N PHE A 357 -19.07 -26.83 -14.77
CA PHE A 357 -18.51 -27.70 -13.73
C PHE A 357 -18.88 -29.17 -14.01
N ARG A 358 -20.14 -29.43 -14.24
CA ARG A 358 -20.59 -30.79 -14.60
C ARG A 358 -19.98 -31.29 -15.92
N ALA A 359 -19.87 -30.40 -16.90
CA ALA A 359 -19.33 -30.77 -18.22
C ALA A 359 -17.82 -31.04 -18.18
N VAL A 360 -17.02 -30.22 -17.46
CA VAL A 360 -15.57 -30.26 -17.54
C VAL A 360 -14.94 -31.01 -16.37
N ILE A 361 -15.49 -30.85 -15.15
CA ILE A 361 -14.94 -31.49 -13.95
C ILE A 361 -15.55 -32.88 -13.74
N GLU A 362 -16.88 -33.00 -13.88
CA GLU A 362 -17.59 -34.26 -13.70
C GLU A 362 -17.69 -35.05 -15.03
N GLU A 363 -17.19 -34.52 -16.13
CA GLU A 363 -17.15 -35.11 -17.47
C GLU A 363 -18.53 -35.62 -17.97
N GLN A 364 -19.60 -34.94 -17.54
CA GLN A 364 -20.96 -35.31 -17.96
C GLN A 364 -21.17 -35.05 -19.45
N THR A 365 -21.93 -35.96 -20.08
CA THR A 365 -22.37 -35.86 -21.47
C THR A 365 -23.80 -35.32 -21.55
N PHE A 366 -24.12 -34.61 -22.64
CA PHE A 366 -25.41 -33.94 -22.81
C PHE A 366 -26.09 -34.36 -24.12
N GLU A 367 -27.37 -34.61 -24.04
CA GLU A 367 -28.19 -34.80 -25.25
C GLU A 367 -28.59 -33.44 -25.81
N VAL A 368 -28.09 -33.11 -26.98
CA VAL A 368 -28.43 -31.85 -27.67
C VAL A 368 -28.81 -32.16 -29.10
N LYS A 369 -30.09 -31.94 -29.42
CA LYS A 369 -30.60 -32.20 -30.78
C LYS A 369 -29.86 -31.31 -31.80
N ASN A 370 -29.44 -31.93 -32.91
CA ASN A 370 -28.80 -31.25 -34.05
C ASN A 370 -27.52 -30.46 -33.71
N ALA A 371 -26.81 -30.81 -32.63
CA ALA A 371 -25.56 -30.17 -32.30
C ALA A 371 -24.38 -30.91 -32.95
N GLU A 372 -23.62 -30.22 -33.77
CA GLU A 372 -22.38 -30.71 -34.36
C GLU A 372 -21.17 -30.40 -33.49
N SER A 373 -20.06 -31.13 -33.75
CA SER A 373 -18.78 -30.77 -33.15
C SER A 373 -18.36 -29.37 -33.60
N ALA A 374 -17.94 -28.53 -32.66
CA ALA A 374 -17.56 -27.15 -32.93
C ALA A 374 -16.54 -26.65 -31.90
N MET A 375 -15.71 -25.74 -32.32
CA MET A 375 -14.90 -24.92 -31.40
C MET A 375 -15.41 -23.50 -31.42
N GLY A 376 -15.37 -22.85 -30.28
CA GLY A 376 -15.84 -21.47 -30.22
C GLY A 376 -15.97 -20.89 -28.84
N THR A 377 -16.70 -19.78 -28.77
CA THR A 377 -16.89 -19.02 -27.55
C THR A 377 -18.01 -19.57 -26.68
N PHE A 378 -17.69 -19.92 -25.44
CA PHE A 378 -18.67 -20.12 -24.39
C PHE A 378 -18.71 -18.91 -23.48
N ALA A 379 -19.84 -18.19 -23.43
CA ALA A 379 -19.96 -16.95 -22.69
C ALA A 379 -20.62 -17.17 -21.32
N VAL A 380 -19.90 -16.74 -20.24
CA VAL A 380 -20.38 -16.77 -18.86
C VAL A 380 -20.34 -15.35 -18.29
N GLY A 381 -21.44 -14.62 -18.43
CA GLY A 381 -21.47 -13.19 -18.09
C GLY A 381 -20.45 -12.42 -18.91
N SER A 382 -19.52 -11.77 -18.22
CA SER A 382 -18.42 -11.03 -18.85
C SER A 382 -17.25 -11.92 -19.31
N LEU A 383 -17.21 -13.19 -18.92
CA LEU A 383 -16.18 -14.13 -19.34
C LEU A 383 -16.50 -14.70 -20.72
N LYS A 384 -15.48 -14.78 -21.56
CA LYS A 384 -15.52 -15.44 -22.86
C LYS A 384 -14.47 -16.53 -22.88
N LEU A 385 -14.93 -17.77 -22.89
CA LEU A 385 -14.08 -18.96 -22.82
C LEU A 385 -13.97 -19.61 -24.20
N PHE A 386 -12.76 -19.97 -24.59
CA PHE A 386 -12.56 -20.83 -25.76
C PHE A 386 -12.75 -22.26 -25.33
N MET A 387 -13.74 -22.95 -25.92
CA MET A 387 -14.17 -24.31 -25.58
C MET A 387 -14.36 -25.14 -26.81
N LEU A 388 -14.15 -26.46 -26.67
CA LEU A 388 -14.52 -27.46 -27.66
C LEU A 388 -15.83 -28.14 -27.27
N ARG A 389 -16.72 -28.27 -28.23
CA ARG A 389 -17.91 -29.08 -28.17
C ARG A 389 -17.74 -30.23 -29.15
N ILE A 390 -17.67 -31.44 -28.64
CA ILE A 390 -17.39 -32.66 -29.42
C ILE A 390 -18.59 -33.58 -29.32
N ARG A 391 -19.07 -34.09 -30.45
CA ARG A 391 -20.05 -35.18 -30.51
C ARG A 391 -19.29 -36.49 -30.36
N ASN A 392 -19.66 -37.30 -29.37
CA ASN A 392 -19.05 -38.60 -29.13
C ASN A 392 -19.76 -39.71 -29.92
N ASP A 393 -19.26 -40.93 -29.83
CA ASP A 393 -19.79 -42.10 -30.54
C ASP A 393 -21.22 -42.48 -30.11
N GLU A 394 -21.66 -42.03 -28.92
CA GLU A 394 -23.03 -42.24 -28.41
C GLU A 394 -23.99 -41.12 -28.83
N ASP A 395 -23.60 -40.29 -29.76
CA ASP A 395 -24.40 -39.17 -30.25
C ASP A 395 -24.70 -38.08 -29.21
N LYS A 396 -23.89 -38.04 -28.15
CA LYS A 396 -23.96 -37.04 -27.06
C LYS A 396 -22.87 -36.00 -27.20
N ILE A 397 -23.11 -34.82 -26.62
CA ILE A 397 -22.17 -33.71 -26.62
C ILE A 397 -21.30 -33.75 -25.36
N VAL A 398 -20.00 -33.62 -25.57
CA VAL A 398 -18.98 -33.44 -24.54
C VAL A 398 -18.36 -32.06 -24.71
N TYR A 399 -18.20 -31.32 -23.61
CA TYR A 399 -17.44 -30.07 -23.60
C TYR A 399 -16.03 -30.32 -23.04
N LYS A 400 -15.01 -29.88 -23.76
CA LYS A 400 -13.62 -30.08 -23.36
C LYS A 400 -12.85 -28.75 -23.32
N ASN A 401 -11.89 -28.67 -22.40
CA ASN A 401 -10.87 -27.65 -22.40
C ASN A 401 -9.86 -27.94 -23.51
N PRO A 402 -9.75 -27.12 -24.58
CA PRO A 402 -8.84 -27.37 -25.69
C PRO A 402 -7.36 -27.39 -25.28
N PHE A 403 -7.00 -26.74 -24.19
CA PHE A 403 -5.63 -26.65 -23.69
C PHE A 403 -5.15 -27.89 -22.94
N GLU A 404 -6.05 -28.80 -22.55
CA GLU A 404 -5.73 -30.09 -21.93
C GLU A 404 -5.64 -31.24 -22.96
N MET A 405 -5.96 -30.98 -24.20
CA MET A 405 -5.89 -31.99 -25.24
C MET A 405 -4.45 -32.17 -25.72
N ASN A 406 -3.77 -33.19 -25.22
CA ASN A 406 -2.48 -33.62 -25.75
C ASN A 406 -2.64 -33.88 -27.25
N ASN A 407 -1.96 -33.09 -28.09
CA ASN A 407 -2.06 -33.12 -29.54
C ASN A 407 -3.38 -32.58 -30.12
N ALA A 408 -3.78 -31.34 -29.77
CA ALA A 408 -4.85 -30.63 -30.48
C ALA A 408 -4.48 -30.39 -31.97
N LYS A 409 -4.32 -31.52 -32.72
CA LYS A 409 -3.97 -31.56 -34.15
C LYS A 409 -5.21 -31.63 -34.99
N CYS A 410 -5.22 -30.92 -36.08
CA CYS A 410 -6.28 -30.97 -37.08
C CYS A 410 -5.68 -30.99 -38.48
N GLU A 411 -6.47 -31.39 -39.46
CA GLU A 411 -6.13 -31.12 -40.85
C GLU A 411 -6.64 -29.75 -41.27
N MET A 412 -5.82 -29.00 -41.93
CA MET A 412 -6.11 -27.66 -42.46
C MET A 412 -5.82 -27.59 -43.95
N SER A 413 -6.53 -26.68 -44.64
CA SER A 413 -6.16 -26.20 -45.98
C SER A 413 -6.12 -24.67 -45.97
N MET A 414 -5.28 -24.06 -46.78
CA MET A 414 -5.15 -22.61 -46.91
C MET A 414 -6.20 -21.97 -47.82
N GLY A 415 -7.13 -22.75 -48.33
CA GLY A 415 -8.23 -22.32 -49.21
C GLY A 415 -8.97 -23.47 -49.86
N GLU A 416 -10.06 -23.19 -50.61
CA GLU A 416 -10.75 -24.18 -51.40
C GLU A 416 -9.83 -24.72 -52.52
N GLY A 417 -9.67 -26.06 -52.55
CA GLY A 417 -8.82 -26.73 -53.55
C GLY A 417 -7.32 -26.79 -53.21
N CYS A 418 -6.88 -26.24 -52.05
CA CYS A 418 -5.50 -26.35 -51.59
C CYS A 418 -5.24 -27.68 -50.87
N ASP A 419 -3.99 -28.12 -50.88
CA ASP A 419 -3.54 -29.32 -50.17
C ASP A 419 -3.83 -29.21 -48.65
N ARG A 420 -4.21 -30.36 -48.06
CA ARG A 420 -4.42 -30.48 -46.64
C ARG A 420 -3.11 -30.80 -45.94
N PHE A 421 -2.88 -30.18 -44.80
CA PHE A 421 -1.71 -30.41 -43.96
C PHE A 421 -2.08 -30.55 -42.49
N LYS A 422 -1.24 -31.28 -41.74
CA LYS A 422 -1.40 -31.41 -40.29
C LYS A 422 -1.07 -30.11 -39.60
N SER A 423 -1.90 -29.69 -38.68
CA SER A 423 -1.79 -28.40 -38.00
C SER A 423 -2.20 -28.48 -36.54
N SER A 424 -1.77 -27.52 -35.73
CA SER A 424 -2.36 -27.25 -34.43
C SER A 424 -3.64 -26.44 -34.58
N LEU A 425 -4.64 -26.69 -33.73
CA LEU A 425 -5.89 -25.92 -33.69
C LEU A 425 -5.61 -24.40 -33.46
N PHE A 426 -4.55 -24.07 -32.76
CA PHE A 426 -4.28 -22.70 -32.31
C PHE A 426 -3.70 -21.79 -33.38
N VAL A 427 -3.09 -22.33 -34.45
CA VAL A 427 -2.51 -21.46 -35.51
C VAL A 427 -3.59 -20.69 -36.32
N LYS A 428 -4.86 -21.01 -36.13
CA LYS A 428 -6.00 -20.26 -36.69
C LYS A 428 -6.32 -18.98 -35.90
N PHE A 429 -5.73 -18.81 -34.72
CA PHE A 429 -6.00 -17.63 -33.89
C PHE A 429 -5.46 -16.39 -34.56
N ILE A 430 -6.35 -15.40 -34.67
CA ILE A 430 -6.00 -14.06 -35.11
C ILE A 430 -5.87 -13.12 -33.89
N GLU A 431 -5.30 -11.94 -34.06
CA GLU A 431 -5.09 -10.97 -33.00
C GLU A 431 -6.30 -10.81 -32.06
N LYS A 432 -7.51 -10.63 -32.62
CA LYS A 432 -8.74 -10.44 -31.83
C LYS A 432 -9.11 -11.64 -30.96
N ASP A 433 -8.67 -12.86 -31.29
CA ASP A 433 -8.97 -14.05 -30.48
C ASP A 433 -8.10 -14.07 -29.23
N PHE A 434 -6.83 -13.63 -29.31
CA PHE A 434 -5.95 -13.47 -28.16
C PHE A 434 -6.46 -12.41 -27.17
N LEU A 435 -7.09 -11.35 -27.67
CA LEU A 435 -7.68 -10.27 -26.87
C LEU A 435 -9.09 -10.59 -26.35
N LYS A 436 -9.71 -11.66 -26.87
CA LYS A 436 -11.12 -11.99 -26.60
C LYS A 436 -11.30 -12.96 -25.47
N TYR A 437 -10.45 -13.99 -25.39
CA TYR A 437 -10.68 -15.13 -24.50
C TYR A 437 -9.99 -14.97 -23.15
N ASP A 438 -10.73 -15.25 -22.08
CA ASP A 438 -10.27 -15.12 -20.69
C ASP A 438 -9.56 -16.38 -20.14
N ASN A 439 -9.48 -17.46 -20.94
CA ASN A 439 -8.95 -18.77 -20.51
C ASN A 439 -7.79 -19.29 -21.36
N LEU A 440 -7.06 -18.42 -22.05
CA LEU A 440 -5.94 -18.83 -22.87
C LEU A 440 -4.77 -19.35 -22.03
N ASP A 441 -4.26 -20.53 -22.40
CA ASP A 441 -3.04 -21.10 -21.85
C ASP A 441 -1.94 -21.07 -22.90
N TYR A 442 -1.08 -20.06 -22.79
CA TYR A 442 0.01 -19.82 -23.75
C TYR A 442 1.09 -20.89 -23.70
N VAL A 443 1.25 -21.61 -22.57
CA VAL A 443 2.19 -22.73 -22.46
C VAL A 443 1.66 -23.92 -23.26
N ALA A 444 0.42 -24.30 -23.01
CA ALA A 444 -0.23 -25.38 -23.76
C ALA A 444 -0.35 -25.07 -25.27
N MET A 445 -0.61 -23.80 -25.62
CA MET A 445 -0.61 -23.35 -27.01
C MET A 445 0.78 -23.51 -27.65
N THR A 446 1.83 -23.12 -26.97
CA THR A 446 3.21 -23.27 -27.43
C THR A 446 3.51 -24.74 -27.69
N GLU A 447 3.25 -25.62 -26.73
CA GLU A 447 3.51 -27.05 -26.81
C GLU A 447 2.72 -27.70 -27.98
N ALA A 448 1.47 -27.33 -28.12
CA ALA A 448 0.62 -27.84 -29.20
C ALA A 448 1.12 -27.41 -30.60
N VAL A 449 1.60 -26.15 -30.74
CA VAL A 449 2.13 -25.65 -32.02
C VAL A 449 3.46 -26.31 -32.35
N ILE A 450 4.41 -26.41 -31.43
CA ILE A 450 5.73 -26.99 -31.70
C ILE A 450 5.70 -28.53 -31.84
N SER A 451 4.65 -29.20 -31.37
CA SER A 451 4.52 -30.67 -31.46
C SER A 451 4.14 -31.17 -32.86
N VAL A 452 3.70 -30.30 -33.75
CA VAL A 452 3.36 -30.67 -35.12
C VAL A 452 4.63 -30.73 -35.95
N GLN A 453 4.73 -31.78 -36.78
CA GLN A 453 5.85 -31.91 -37.70
C GLN A 453 5.87 -30.74 -38.71
N TYR A 454 7.02 -30.16 -38.92
CA TYR A 454 7.20 -29.05 -39.85
C TYR A 454 6.87 -29.47 -41.30
N SER A 455 6.20 -28.57 -42.00
CA SER A 455 6.07 -28.53 -43.46
C SER A 455 5.98 -27.06 -43.87
N ASP A 456 6.29 -26.71 -45.11
CA ASP A 456 6.29 -25.30 -45.56
C ASP A 456 4.91 -24.66 -45.38
N LEU A 457 3.81 -25.33 -45.73
CA LEU A 457 2.46 -24.83 -45.51
C LEU A 457 2.15 -24.61 -44.01
N TYR A 458 2.63 -25.52 -43.15
CA TYR A 458 2.47 -25.34 -41.72
C TYR A 458 3.33 -24.16 -41.20
N GLY A 459 4.53 -24.00 -41.76
CA GLY A 459 5.42 -22.87 -41.43
C GLY A 459 4.79 -21.52 -41.74
N GLU A 460 4.12 -21.36 -42.87
CA GLU A 460 3.37 -20.13 -43.19
C GLU A 460 2.23 -19.84 -42.20
N ALA A 461 1.46 -20.89 -41.83
CA ALA A 461 0.41 -20.73 -40.83
C ALA A 461 0.95 -20.35 -39.44
N VAL A 462 2.06 -20.96 -39.02
CA VAL A 462 2.76 -20.62 -37.76
C VAL A 462 3.34 -19.21 -37.78
N ASN A 463 3.87 -18.77 -38.91
CA ASN A 463 4.34 -17.42 -39.09
C ASN A 463 3.21 -16.40 -38.88
N SER A 464 2.05 -16.62 -39.49
CA SER A 464 0.85 -15.80 -39.31
C SER A 464 0.41 -15.78 -37.83
N PHE A 465 0.46 -16.92 -37.15
CA PHE A 465 0.16 -17.04 -35.72
C PHE A 465 1.09 -16.17 -34.86
N ILE A 466 2.41 -16.20 -35.12
CA ILE A 466 3.41 -15.38 -34.40
C ILE A 466 3.10 -13.90 -34.56
N LEU A 467 2.84 -13.44 -35.80
CA LEU A 467 2.55 -12.03 -36.09
C LEU A 467 1.28 -11.56 -35.39
N ASN A 468 0.20 -12.37 -35.41
CA ASN A 468 -1.03 -12.07 -34.69
C ASN A 468 -0.82 -12.01 -33.17
N LEU A 469 0.00 -12.89 -32.62
CA LEU A 469 0.32 -12.94 -31.19
C LEU A 469 1.15 -11.72 -30.77
N LEU A 470 2.11 -11.29 -31.57
CA LEU A 470 2.90 -10.07 -31.33
C LEU A 470 2.03 -8.80 -31.42
N SER A 471 1.12 -8.75 -32.39
CA SER A 471 0.16 -7.64 -32.50
C SER A 471 -0.76 -7.55 -31.27
N ALA A 472 -1.24 -8.69 -30.75
CA ALA A 472 -2.02 -8.74 -29.51
C ALA A 472 -1.17 -8.32 -28.30
N TYR A 473 0.11 -8.76 -28.22
CA TYR A 473 1.03 -8.35 -27.16
C TYR A 473 1.26 -6.84 -27.18
N ASP A 474 1.43 -6.22 -28.34
CA ASP A 474 1.68 -4.79 -28.43
C ASP A 474 0.53 -3.96 -27.87
N LYS A 475 -0.71 -4.50 -27.84
CA LYS A 475 -1.90 -3.88 -27.25
C LYS A 475 -2.04 -4.10 -25.75
N GLU A 476 -1.82 -5.33 -25.26
CA GLU A 476 -2.07 -5.68 -23.86
C GLU A 476 -0.80 -5.80 -22.99
N LYS A 477 0.38 -5.90 -23.62
CA LYS A 477 1.67 -6.09 -22.94
C LYS A 477 1.72 -7.31 -21.99
N ASN A 478 0.98 -8.37 -22.37
CA ASN A 478 0.94 -9.61 -21.61
C ASN A 478 2.20 -10.45 -21.90
N MET A 479 3.06 -10.62 -20.90
CA MET A 479 4.34 -11.33 -21.06
C MET A 479 4.21 -12.78 -21.47
N TYR A 480 3.11 -13.46 -21.12
CA TYR A 480 2.88 -14.85 -21.55
C TYR A 480 2.65 -14.96 -23.06
N MET A 481 2.01 -13.95 -23.68
CA MET A 481 1.88 -13.87 -25.13
C MET A 481 3.27 -13.74 -25.80
N LEU A 482 4.12 -12.88 -25.23
CA LEU A 482 5.45 -12.66 -25.76
C LEU A 482 6.36 -13.90 -25.62
N ASP A 483 6.31 -14.57 -24.48
CA ASP A 483 7.09 -15.80 -24.25
C ASP A 483 6.66 -16.92 -25.21
N CYS A 484 5.35 -17.04 -25.48
CA CYS A 484 4.82 -17.95 -26.50
C CYS A 484 5.35 -17.57 -27.89
N ALA A 485 5.27 -16.31 -28.27
CA ALA A 485 5.76 -15.83 -29.56
C ALA A 485 7.25 -16.11 -29.77
N ILE A 486 8.09 -15.84 -28.76
CA ILE A 486 9.55 -16.10 -28.81
C ILE A 486 9.82 -17.60 -28.96
N SER A 487 9.14 -18.44 -28.22
CA SER A 487 9.32 -19.90 -28.24
C SER A 487 8.94 -20.49 -29.60
N VAL A 488 7.78 -20.10 -30.11
CA VAL A 488 7.27 -20.58 -31.40
C VAL A 488 8.12 -20.04 -32.57
N ALA A 489 8.51 -18.76 -32.53
CA ALA A 489 9.38 -18.17 -33.55
C ALA A 489 10.77 -18.83 -33.56
N THR A 490 11.30 -19.17 -32.40
CA THR A 490 12.58 -19.89 -32.28
C THR A 490 12.49 -21.29 -32.87
N TRP A 491 11.40 -22.00 -32.61
CA TRP A 491 11.15 -23.32 -33.18
C TRP A 491 10.98 -23.24 -34.71
N LEU A 492 10.21 -22.26 -35.20
CA LEU A 492 9.97 -22.08 -36.63
C LEU A 492 11.28 -21.80 -37.38
N TYR A 493 12.12 -20.90 -36.86
CA TYR A 493 13.42 -20.60 -37.48
C TYR A 493 14.33 -21.84 -37.53
N LYS A 494 14.39 -22.63 -36.45
CA LYS A 494 15.22 -23.87 -36.41
C LYS A 494 14.80 -24.91 -37.47
N ASN A 495 13.53 -24.95 -37.84
CA ASN A 495 13.02 -25.93 -38.78
C ASN A 495 13.00 -25.45 -40.22
N SER A 496 12.81 -24.16 -40.46
CA SER A 496 12.73 -23.59 -41.80
C SER A 496 14.07 -22.97 -42.28
N ASN A 497 14.93 -22.55 -41.37
CA ASN A 497 16.16 -21.79 -41.62
C ASN A 497 15.94 -20.60 -42.60
N SER A 498 14.75 -19.98 -42.54
CA SER A 498 14.35 -18.85 -43.41
C SER A 498 14.75 -17.52 -42.81
N GLU A 499 15.26 -16.62 -43.62
CA GLU A 499 15.62 -15.25 -43.22
C GLU A 499 14.43 -14.49 -42.62
N VAL A 500 13.24 -14.61 -43.20
CA VAL A 500 12.01 -13.99 -42.69
C VAL A 500 11.69 -14.48 -41.29
N ASN A 501 11.88 -15.77 -41.05
CA ASN A 501 11.64 -16.36 -39.74
C ASN A 501 12.69 -15.97 -38.69
N LEU A 502 13.93 -15.68 -39.14
CA LEU A 502 14.94 -15.07 -38.29
C LEU A 502 14.55 -13.65 -37.88
N ILE A 503 14.07 -12.82 -38.79
CA ILE A 503 13.61 -11.46 -38.51
C ILE A 503 12.47 -11.49 -37.46
N ASN A 504 11.47 -12.36 -37.67
CA ASN A 504 10.34 -12.49 -36.74
C ASN A 504 10.78 -12.97 -35.34
N LYS A 505 11.76 -13.86 -35.27
CA LYS A 505 12.38 -14.29 -34.01
C LYS A 505 13.09 -13.09 -33.33
N MET A 506 13.89 -12.34 -34.06
CA MET A 506 14.61 -11.18 -33.51
C MET A 506 13.67 -10.07 -33.06
N GLN A 507 12.63 -9.77 -33.81
CA GLN A 507 11.58 -8.81 -33.42
C GLN A 507 10.86 -9.23 -32.12
N SER A 508 10.60 -10.52 -31.97
CA SER A 508 10.01 -11.06 -30.73
C SER A 508 10.92 -10.88 -29.53
N ILE A 509 12.23 -11.18 -29.70
CA ILE A 509 13.23 -11.03 -28.64
C ILE A 509 13.44 -9.56 -28.30
N TYR A 510 13.48 -8.68 -29.28
CA TYR A 510 13.66 -7.23 -29.08
C TYR A 510 12.57 -6.61 -28.20
N ARG A 511 11.34 -7.10 -28.30
CA ARG A 511 10.24 -6.66 -27.41
C ARG A 511 10.48 -7.02 -25.94
N LYS A 512 11.31 -8.02 -25.66
CA LYS A 512 11.63 -8.49 -24.30
C LYS A 512 12.90 -7.87 -23.75
N ARG A 513 13.92 -7.71 -24.58
CA ARG A 513 15.23 -7.16 -24.23
C ARG A 513 15.96 -6.57 -25.44
N ILE A 514 16.97 -5.78 -25.17
CA ILE A 514 17.88 -5.29 -26.22
C ILE A 514 18.60 -6.50 -26.86
N LEU A 515 18.69 -6.52 -28.18
CA LEU A 515 19.41 -7.55 -28.93
C LEU A 515 20.91 -7.46 -28.62
N THR A 516 21.59 -8.61 -28.57
CA THR A 516 23.03 -8.68 -28.49
C THR A 516 23.68 -8.21 -29.79
N GLU A 517 24.99 -7.91 -29.79
CA GLU A 517 25.73 -7.43 -30.97
C GLU A 517 25.65 -8.46 -32.10
N SER A 518 25.91 -9.73 -31.82
CA SER A 518 25.78 -10.83 -32.78
C SER A 518 24.36 -10.99 -33.35
N GLU A 519 23.33 -10.77 -32.56
CA GLU A 519 21.94 -10.80 -33.02
C GLU A 519 21.62 -9.64 -33.94
N ARG A 520 22.21 -8.45 -33.71
CA ARG A 520 22.07 -7.27 -34.58
C ARG A 520 22.82 -7.44 -35.90
N GLU A 521 24.04 -7.95 -35.86
CA GLU A 521 24.85 -8.23 -37.05
C GLU A 521 24.14 -9.19 -38.00
N SER A 522 23.54 -10.26 -37.45
CA SER A 522 22.74 -11.21 -38.24
C SER A 522 21.52 -10.57 -38.91
N MET A 523 20.93 -9.53 -38.33
CA MET A 523 19.84 -8.77 -38.95
C MET A 523 20.34 -7.82 -40.03
N ILE A 524 21.49 -7.19 -39.85
CA ILE A 524 22.11 -6.26 -40.84
C ILE A 524 22.51 -7.04 -42.07
N GLU A 525 23.16 -8.19 -41.95
CA GLU A 525 23.52 -9.05 -43.08
C GLU A 525 22.32 -9.41 -43.97
N ILE A 526 21.14 -9.64 -43.35
CA ILE A 526 19.90 -9.95 -44.08
C ILE A 526 19.35 -8.69 -44.78
N GLN A 527 19.45 -7.51 -44.17
CA GLN A 527 19.01 -6.26 -44.78
C GLN A 527 19.87 -5.86 -45.97
N ASP A 528 21.18 -6.00 -45.84
CA ASP A 528 22.13 -5.68 -46.94
C ASP A 528 22.00 -6.62 -48.15
N SER A 529 21.58 -7.88 -47.91
CA SER A 529 21.31 -8.83 -48.99
C SER A 529 20.03 -8.55 -49.80
N LYS A 530 19.15 -7.66 -49.28
CA LYS A 530 17.84 -7.30 -49.88
C LYS A 530 17.75 -5.84 -50.35
N SER A 531 18.83 -5.23 -50.73
CA SER A 531 18.89 -3.80 -51.09
C SER A 531 17.98 -3.34 -52.23
N ASP A 532 17.13 -4.20 -52.79
CA ASP A 532 16.15 -3.89 -53.85
C ASP A 532 14.67 -3.91 -53.38
N GLU A 533 14.36 -4.08 -52.07
CA GLU A 533 13.00 -4.01 -51.54
C GLU A 533 12.83 -2.90 -50.51
N PRO A 534 11.60 -2.31 -50.34
CA PRO A 534 11.40 -1.10 -49.53
C PRO A 534 11.74 -1.29 -48.05
N GLU A 535 12.39 -0.26 -47.49
CA GLU A 535 12.84 -0.16 -46.09
C GLU A 535 11.83 -0.73 -45.08
N ILE A 536 12.25 -1.74 -44.35
CA ILE A 536 11.55 -2.18 -43.13
C ILE A 536 12.01 -1.22 -42.01
N VAL A 537 11.15 -0.28 -41.66
CA VAL A 537 11.37 0.59 -40.51
C VAL A 537 11.26 -0.26 -39.23
N ILE A 538 12.36 -0.38 -38.49
CA ILE A 538 12.49 -1.05 -37.21
C ILE A 538 12.04 -0.10 -36.07
#